data_53dd3fd8efda11dbef0de31a43a7cca2
#
_entry.id   53dd3fd8efda11dbef0de31a43a7cca2
#
_cell.length_a   1.000
_cell.length_b   1.000
_cell.length_c   1.000
_cell.angle_alpha   90.00
_cell.angle_beta   90.00
_cell.angle_gamma   90.00
#
_symmetry.space_group_name_H-M   'P 1'
#
loop_
_entity.id
_entity.type
_entity.pdbx_description
1 polymer ?
#
loop_
_entity_poly.entity_id
_entity_poly.type
_entity_poly.pdbx_seq_one_letter_code
_entity_poly.pdbx_strand_id
1 'polypeptide(L)'
;LMGFAAREALHIASYAHLIETLGMPDTTYSEFKEYEVMVEKHEYFTNTVNNGLDISIKMAALSAFTEGLALFSSFIMLLNFPRHGKMKGMGQIITWSIVDETMHTEGVIKLFRTYIEENRHLWNDKTKKQIYDIAEKMVDLEDKFIDLAFQMGKVEGLRSEEVKQYIRYIADRRLISMGMRGIFKVKKNPLPWVEEMINAPTHTNFFENRATDYAKGALKGSWDEVWA
;
A
#
# COMPACT_ATOMS: atom_id res chain seq x y z
N LEU A 1 -0.33 -17.01 -2.12
CA LEU A 1 -1.31 -16.11 -2.75
C LEU A 1 -2.67 -16.12 -2.02
N MET A 2 -3.26 -17.29 -1.66
CA MET A 2 -4.52 -17.30 -0.89
C MET A 2 -4.42 -16.62 0.48
N GLY A 3 -3.26 -16.72 1.15
CA GLY A 3 -3.02 -16.00 2.40
C GLY A 3 -3.01 -14.47 2.21
N PHE A 4 -2.49 -13.97 1.10
CA PHE A 4 -2.56 -12.55 0.75
C PHE A 4 -4.01 -12.12 0.55
N ALA A 5 -4.77 -12.81 -0.29
CA ALA A 5 -6.19 -12.51 -0.52
C ALA A 5 -7.04 -12.51 0.77
N ALA A 6 -6.71 -13.36 1.74
CA ALA A 6 -7.38 -13.36 3.04
C ALA A 6 -7.07 -12.11 3.87
N ARG A 7 -5.87 -11.51 3.72
CA ARG A 7 -5.50 -10.25 4.38
C ARG A 7 -6.28 -9.06 3.82
N GLU A 8 -6.55 -9.05 2.52
CA GLU A 8 -7.35 -7.99 1.89
C GLU A 8 -8.75 -7.86 2.50
N ALA A 9 -9.38 -8.99 2.86
CA ALA A 9 -10.66 -8.96 3.56
C ALA A 9 -10.57 -8.26 4.93
N LEU A 10 -9.44 -8.40 5.65
CA LEU A 10 -9.21 -7.69 6.91
C LEU A 10 -8.97 -6.21 6.69
N HIS A 11 -8.24 -5.82 5.63
CA HIS A 11 -8.05 -4.42 5.27
C HIS A 11 -9.39 -3.76 4.99
N ILE A 12 -10.23 -4.34 4.13
CA ILE A 12 -11.56 -3.83 3.81
C ILE A 12 -12.39 -3.63 5.09
N ALA A 13 -12.47 -4.66 5.95
CA ALA A 13 -13.24 -4.58 7.19
C ALA A 13 -12.70 -3.51 8.15
N SER A 14 -11.37 -3.37 8.26
CA SER A 14 -10.72 -2.40 9.15
C SER A 14 -10.96 -0.96 8.70
N TYR A 15 -10.86 -0.69 7.40
CA TYR A 15 -11.13 0.65 6.86
C TYR A 15 -12.62 0.99 6.89
N ALA A 16 -13.52 0.03 6.63
CA ALA A 16 -14.95 0.24 6.79
C ALA A 16 -15.30 0.61 8.23
N HIS A 17 -14.77 -0.14 9.21
CA HIS A 17 -14.96 0.16 10.63
C HIS A 17 -14.38 1.53 11.02
N LEU A 18 -13.25 1.95 10.44
CA LEU A 18 -12.69 3.26 10.67
C LEU A 18 -13.63 4.38 10.18
N ILE A 19 -14.19 4.25 8.97
CA ILE A 19 -15.13 5.19 8.37
C ILE A 19 -16.40 5.30 9.23
N GLU A 20 -16.97 4.17 9.65
CA GLU A 20 -18.10 4.14 10.59
C GLU A 20 -17.78 4.84 11.92
N THR A 21 -16.61 4.54 12.51
CA THR A 21 -16.18 5.13 13.80
C THR A 21 -16.03 6.65 13.70
N LEU A 22 -15.62 7.15 12.54
CA LEU A 22 -15.53 8.59 12.25
C LEU A 22 -16.90 9.24 12.01
N GLY A 23 -17.98 8.45 11.92
CA GLY A 23 -19.31 8.94 11.64
C GLY A 23 -19.48 9.47 10.21
N MET A 24 -18.67 8.99 9.28
CA MET A 24 -18.75 9.39 7.88
C MET A 24 -19.96 8.72 7.20
N PRO A 25 -20.63 9.40 6.28
CA PRO A 25 -21.79 8.83 5.59
C PRO A 25 -21.39 7.74 4.58
N ASP A 26 -22.33 6.87 4.24
CA ASP A 26 -22.11 5.78 3.26
C ASP A 26 -21.72 6.30 1.87
N THR A 27 -22.08 7.55 1.53
CA THR A 27 -21.65 8.21 0.28
C THR A 27 -20.15 8.28 0.14
N THR A 28 -19.40 8.30 1.24
CA THR A 28 -17.93 8.34 1.27
C THR A 28 -17.31 7.23 0.43
N TYR A 29 -17.93 6.03 0.40
CA TYR A 29 -17.44 4.90 -0.41
C TYR A 29 -17.50 5.15 -1.92
N SER A 30 -18.29 6.11 -2.38
CA SER A 30 -18.44 6.45 -3.80
C SER A 30 -17.89 7.83 -4.17
N GLU A 31 -17.59 8.67 -3.20
CA GLU A 31 -17.11 10.05 -3.41
C GLU A 31 -15.83 10.14 -4.24
N PHE A 32 -14.98 9.10 -4.23
CA PHE A 32 -13.78 9.08 -5.08
C PHE A 32 -14.10 9.26 -6.56
N LYS A 33 -15.32 8.89 -7.01
CA LYS A 33 -15.78 9.04 -8.40
C LYS A 33 -16.07 10.49 -8.81
N GLU A 34 -16.16 11.38 -7.85
CA GLU A 34 -16.37 12.81 -8.08
C GLU A 34 -15.05 13.53 -8.40
N TYR A 35 -13.93 12.88 -8.17
CA TYR A 35 -12.60 13.42 -8.43
C TYR A 35 -11.96 12.75 -9.66
N GLU A 36 -11.80 13.51 -10.75
CA GLU A 36 -11.23 13.00 -12.01
C GLU A 36 -9.88 12.28 -11.80
N VAL A 37 -9.04 12.81 -10.93
CA VAL A 37 -7.73 12.22 -10.57
C VAL A 37 -7.90 10.82 -9.97
N MET A 38 -8.89 10.62 -9.12
CA MET A 38 -9.15 9.33 -8.49
C MET A 38 -9.74 8.33 -9.49
N VAL A 39 -10.59 8.80 -10.38
CA VAL A 39 -11.15 8.01 -11.48
C VAL A 39 -10.03 7.58 -12.44
N GLU A 40 -9.17 8.51 -12.88
CA GLU A 40 -8.01 8.21 -13.76
C GLU A 40 -7.11 7.13 -13.14
N LYS A 41 -6.81 7.26 -11.84
CA LYS A 41 -5.98 6.29 -11.10
C LYS A 41 -6.64 4.91 -11.08
N HIS A 42 -7.93 4.83 -10.77
CA HIS A 42 -8.69 3.59 -10.72
C HIS A 42 -8.80 2.92 -12.09
N GLU A 43 -9.11 3.68 -13.13
CA GLU A 43 -9.22 3.18 -14.51
C GLU A 43 -7.88 2.67 -15.03
N TYR A 44 -6.80 3.41 -14.80
CA TYR A 44 -5.46 2.97 -15.19
C TYR A 44 -5.10 1.63 -14.57
N PHE A 45 -5.34 1.47 -13.28
CA PHE A 45 -5.11 0.22 -12.57
C PHE A 45 -5.95 -0.92 -13.15
N THR A 46 -7.26 -0.73 -13.25
CA THR A 46 -8.19 -1.75 -13.76
C THR A 46 -7.85 -2.17 -15.19
N ASN A 47 -7.50 -1.21 -16.04
CA ASN A 47 -7.11 -1.48 -17.43
C ASN A 47 -5.78 -2.22 -17.51
N THR A 48 -4.79 -1.89 -16.68
CA THR A 48 -3.49 -2.56 -16.64
C THR A 48 -3.62 -4.03 -16.27
N VAL A 49 -4.51 -4.35 -15.35
CA VAL A 49 -4.77 -5.76 -14.95
C VAL A 49 -5.54 -6.53 -16.02
N ASN A 50 -6.54 -5.90 -16.64
CA ASN A 50 -7.49 -6.57 -17.54
C ASN A 50 -7.05 -6.60 -19.01
N ASN A 51 -5.98 -5.89 -19.38
CA ASN A 51 -5.47 -5.92 -20.75
C ASN A 51 -4.68 -7.21 -21.05
N GLY A 52 -4.36 -7.43 -22.34
CA GLY A 52 -3.61 -8.59 -22.82
C GLY A 52 -2.11 -8.60 -22.51
N LEU A 53 -1.64 -7.88 -21.46
CA LEU A 53 -0.24 -7.86 -21.07
C LEU A 53 0.24 -9.23 -20.57
N ASP A 54 1.52 -9.50 -20.77
CA ASP A 54 2.19 -10.68 -20.22
C ASP A 54 2.05 -10.75 -18.69
N ILE A 55 1.98 -11.96 -18.15
CA ILE A 55 1.81 -12.20 -16.72
C ILE A 55 2.95 -11.57 -15.90
N SER A 56 4.18 -11.52 -16.43
CA SER A 56 5.31 -10.89 -15.77
C SER A 56 5.10 -9.39 -15.57
N ILE A 57 4.55 -8.72 -16.57
CA ILE A 57 4.25 -7.28 -16.49
C ILE A 57 3.09 -7.04 -15.52
N LYS A 58 2.08 -7.91 -15.53
CA LYS A 58 0.97 -7.84 -14.57
C LYS A 58 1.46 -8.04 -13.13
N MET A 59 2.35 -8.99 -12.87
CA MET A 59 2.96 -9.17 -11.56
C MET A 59 3.74 -7.93 -11.11
N ALA A 60 4.53 -7.34 -12.00
CA ALA A 60 5.26 -6.11 -11.71
C ALA A 60 4.31 -4.93 -11.43
N ALA A 61 3.27 -4.76 -12.24
CA ALA A 61 2.29 -3.68 -12.10
C ALA A 61 1.49 -3.80 -10.79
N LEU A 62 0.94 -4.99 -10.49
CA LEU A 62 0.13 -5.23 -9.30
C LEU A 62 0.95 -5.08 -8.03
N SER A 63 2.09 -5.76 -7.95
CA SER A 63 2.85 -5.81 -6.73
C SER A 63 3.70 -4.56 -6.51
N ALA A 64 4.61 -4.26 -7.45
CA ALA A 64 5.58 -3.20 -7.22
C ALA A 64 4.95 -1.80 -7.26
N PHE A 65 3.95 -1.58 -8.11
CA PHE A 65 3.43 -0.25 -8.37
C PHE A 65 2.00 0.00 -7.88
N THR A 66 1.21 -1.03 -7.62
CA THR A 66 -0.09 -0.86 -6.95
C THR A 66 0.06 -1.01 -5.44
N GLU A 67 0.34 -2.20 -4.94
CA GLU A 67 0.47 -2.44 -3.50
C GLU A 67 1.75 -1.80 -2.94
N GLY A 68 2.85 -1.87 -3.69
CA GLY A 68 4.16 -1.38 -3.27
C GLY A 68 4.39 0.12 -3.44
N LEU A 69 3.50 0.88 -4.07
CA LEU A 69 3.68 2.30 -4.33
C LEU A 69 2.39 3.12 -4.19
N ALA A 70 1.31 2.75 -4.90
CA ALA A 70 0.14 3.61 -5.05
C ALA A 70 -0.71 3.79 -3.77
N LEU A 71 -0.44 3.05 -2.71
CA LEU A 71 -1.04 3.19 -1.39
C LEU A 71 -0.21 4.08 -0.46
N PHE A 72 1.10 4.22 -0.75
CA PHE A 72 2.03 4.82 0.21
C PHE A 72 1.86 6.32 0.40
N SER A 73 1.39 7.06 -0.60
CA SER A 73 1.07 8.48 -0.40
C SER A 73 -0.04 8.67 0.63
N SER A 74 -1.10 7.87 0.55
CA SER A 74 -2.18 7.85 1.55
C SER A 74 -1.67 7.43 2.92
N PHE A 75 -0.90 6.35 3.00
CA PHE A 75 -0.33 5.87 4.25
C PHE A 75 0.52 6.92 4.96
N ILE A 76 1.36 7.65 4.23
CA ILE A 76 2.20 8.71 4.80
C ILE A 76 1.33 9.83 5.39
N MET A 77 0.34 10.31 4.62
CA MET A 77 -0.55 11.37 5.08
C MET A 77 -1.35 10.93 6.31
N LEU A 78 -1.81 9.67 6.36
CA LEU A 78 -2.54 9.12 7.50
C LEU A 78 -1.62 8.87 8.71
N LEU A 79 -0.40 8.34 8.52
CA LEU A 79 0.58 8.17 9.60
C LEU A 79 1.05 9.50 10.21
N ASN A 80 0.90 10.59 9.49
CA ASN A 80 1.25 11.90 10.03
C ASN A 80 0.35 12.33 11.20
N PHE A 81 -0.89 11.81 11.29
CA PHE A 81 -1.77 12.08 12.45
C PHE A 81 -1.20 11.49 13.76
N PRO A 82 -0.88 10.18 13.86
CA PRO A 82 -0.28 9.63 15.06
C PRO A 82 1.11 10.21 15.37
N ARG A 83 1.88 10.63 14.35
CA ARG A 83 3.14 11.38 14.53
C ARG A 83 2.93 12.64 15.39
N HIS A 84 1.80 13.29 15.28
CA HIS A 84 1.38 14.44 16.08
C HIS A 84 0.46 14.08 17.25
N GLY A 85 0.44 12.82 17.68
CA GLY A 85 -0.33 12.33 18.83
C GLY A 85 -1.83 12.16 18.59
N LYS A 86 -2.28 12.32 17.34
CA LYS A 86 -3.70 12.25 16.93
C LYS A 86 -4.03 10.88 16.35
N MET A 87 -5.29 10.43 16.44
CA MET A 87 -5.83 9.25 15.75
C MET A 87 -4.94 7.98 15.87
N LYS A 88 -4.51 7.66 17.06
CA LYS A 88 -3.56 6.54 17.31
C LYS A 88 -4.10 5.19 16.85
N GLY A 89 -5.41 4.92 17.01
CA GLY A 89 -6.05 3.68 16.54
C GLY A 89 -5.99 3.55 15.01
N MET A 90 -6.27 4.64 14.28
CA MET A 90 -6.07 4.66 12.82
C MET A 90 -4.61 4.39 12.46
N GLY A 91 -3.67 5.04 13.16
CA GLY A 91 -2.24 4.83 12.92
C GLY A 91 -1.83 3.37 13.08
N GLN A 92 -2.41 2.64 14.03
CA GLN A 92 -2.18 1.21 14.22
C GLN A 92 -2.67 0.40 13.02
N ILE A 93 -3.88 0.67 12.52
CA ILE A 93 -4.43 0.01 11.32
C ILE A 93 -3.51 0.26 10.11
N ILE A 94 -3.09 1.52 9.90
CA ILE A 94 -2.20 1.89 8.79
C ILE A 94 -0.85 1.17 8.91
N THR A 95 -0.27 1.10 10.10
CA THR A 95 1.01 0.42 10.31
C THR A 95 0.91 -1.07 9.96
N TRP A 96 -0.16 -1.75 10.38
CA TRP A 96 -0.39 -3.16 10.03
C TRP A 96 -0.59 -3.33 8.52
N SER A 97 -1.37 -2.45 7.88
CA SER A 97 -1.55 -2.48 6.42
C SER A 97 -0.20 -2.33 5.70
N ILE A 98 0.65 -1.39 6.09
CA ILE A 98 1.98 -1.20 5.47
C ILE A 98 2.85 -2.46 5.59
N VAL A 99 2.82 -3.14 6.73
CA VAL A 99 3.56 -4.39 6.95
C VAL A 99 3.06 -5.47 6.00
N ASP A 100 1.74 -5.64 5.88
CA ASP A 100 1.13 -6.62 4.99
C ASP A 100 1.42 -6.29 3.52
N GLU A 101 1.23 -5.05 3.08
CA GLU A 101 1.50 -4.63 1.69
C GLU A 101 2.99 -4.74 1.33
N THR A 102 3.88 -4.51 2.29
CA THR A 102 5.31 -4.73 2.08
C THR A 102 5.61 -6.21 1.86
N MET A 103 5.01 -7.10 2.66
CA MET A 103 5.16 -8.54 2.52
C MET A 103 4.57 -9.05 1.20
N HIS A 104 3.38 -8.55 0.79
CA HIS A 104 2.76 -8.87 -0.49
C HIS A 104 3.69 -8.48 -1.65
N THR A 105 4.18 -7.24 -1.62
CA THR A 105 5.09 -6.70 -2.63
C THR A 105 6.37 -7.54 -2.74
N GLU A 106 7.03 -7.85 -1.63
CA GLU A 106 8.25 -8.66 -1.62
C GLU A 106 8.01 -10.08 -2.13
N GLY A 107 6.91 -10.70 -1.72
CA GLY A 107 6.52 -12.04 -2.12
C GLY A 107 6.27 -12.14 -3.62
N VAL A 108 5.52 -11.19 -4.20
CA VAL A 108 5.23 -11.20 -5.64
C VAL A 108 6.43 -10.75 -6.47
N ILE A 109 7.27 -9.83 -5.98
CA ILE A 109 8.55 -9.51 -6.66
C ILE A 109 9.48 -10.73 -6.70
N LYS A 110 9.52 -11.53 -5.62
CA LYS A 110 10.27 -12.79 -5.63
C LYS A 110 9.71 -13.76 -6.68
N LEU A 111 8.39 -13.90 -6.75
CA LEU A 111 7.72 -14.71 -7.77
C LEU A 111 8.03 -14.21 -9.18
N PHE A 112 7.94 -12.89 -9.42
CA PHE A 112 8.32 -12.27 -10.67
C PHE A 112 9.76 -12.61 -11.08
N ARG A 113 10.71 -12.46 -10.16
CA ARG A 113 12.11 -12.77 -10.45
C ARG A 113 12.33 -14.24 -10.80
N THR A 114 11.71 -15.15 -10.04
CA THR A 114 11.78 -16.59 -10.33
C THR A 114 11.17 -16.88 -11.70
N TYR A 115 10.02 -16.31 -12.01
CA TYR A 115 9.37 -16.48 -13.32
C TYR A 115 10.24 -15.98 -14.47
N ILE A 116 10.92 -14.85 -14.31
CA ILE A 116 11.87 -14.33 -15.32
C ILE A 116 13.11 -15.20 -15.44
N GLU A 117 13.63 -15.76 -14.34
CA GLU A 117 14.78 -16.69 -14.37
C GLU A 117 14.44 -17.97 -15.14
N GLU A 118 13.23 -18.49 -15.00
CA GLU A 118 12.73 -19.66 -15.74
C GLU A 118 12.39 -19.32 -17.19
N ASN A 119 12.03 -18.07 -17.50
CA ASN A 119 11.58 -17.59 -18.80
C ASN A 119 12.44 -16.43 -19.30
N ARG A 120 13.74 -16.63 -19.41
CA ARG A 120 14.74 -15.57 -19.73
C ARG A 120 14.46 -14.81 -21.02
N HIS A 121 13.79 -15.42 -21.99
CA HIS A 121 13.40 -14.77 -23.25
C HIS A 121 12.41 -13.61 -23.04
N LEU A 122 11.67 -13.59 -21.90
CA LEU A 122 10.77 -12.50 -21.51
C LEU A 122 11.54 -11.28 -20.97
N TRP A 123 12.78 -11.45 -20.51
CA TRP A 123 13.57 -10.35 -19.94
C TRP A 123 14.30 -9.56 -21.04
N ASN A 124 13.57 -8.94 -21.89
CA ASN A 124 14.04 -8.16 -23.03
C ASN A 124 13.75 -6.65 -22.83
N ASP A 125 14.26 -5.83 -23.74
CA ASP A 125 14.14 -4.37 -23.63
C ASP A 125 12.68 -3.89 -23.73
N LYS A 126 11.83 -4.61 -24.47
CA LYS A 126 10.39 -4.31 -24.56
C LYS A 126 9.71 -4.47 -23.20
N THR A 127 9.94 -5.60 -22.53
CA THR A 127 9.38 -5.86 -21.19
C THR A 127 9.88 -4.83 -20.17
N LYS A 128 11.19 -4.55 -20.16
CA LYS A 128 11.77 -3.55 -19.27
C LYS A 128 11.17 -2.16 -19.52
N LYS A 129 11.02 -1.78 -20.78
CA LYS A 129 10.40 -0.51 -21.15
C LYS A 129 8.96 -0.42 -20.63
N GLN A 130 8.16 -1.47 -20.81
CA GLN A 130 6.79 -1.49 -20.30
C GLN A 130 6.73 -1.34 -18.77
N ILE A 131 7.64 -1.97 -18.04
CA ILE A 131 7.73 -1.81 -16.58
C ILE A 131 8.10 -0.36 -16.20
N TYR A 132 9.04 0.26 -16.92
CA TYR A 132 9.38 1.67 -16.69
C TYR A 132 8.21 2.60 -17.00
N ASP A 133 7.52 2.38 -18.13
CA ASP A 133 6.35 3.18 -18.52
C ASP A 133 5.24 3.10 -17.43
N ILE A 134 5.05 1.92 -16.83
CA ILE A 134 4.11 1.74 -15.70
C ILE A 134 4.59 2.49 -14.47
N ALA A 135 5.88 2.40 -14.12
CA ALA A 135 6.44 3.10 -12.97
C ALA A 135 6.29 4.63 -13.10
N GLU A 136 6.59 5.18 -14.28
CA GLU A 136 6.45 6.61 -14.57
C GLU A 136 4.98 7.05 -14.48
N LYS A 137 4.07 6.27 -15.08
CA LYS A 137 2.63 6.60 -15.05
C LYS A 137 2.06 6.53 -13.63
N MET A 138 2.45 5.53 -12.84
CA MET A 138 1.99 5.42 -11.46
C MET A 138 2.50 6.57 -10.59
N VAL A 139 3.75 7.01 -10.77
CA VAL A 139 4.29 8.19 -10.08
C VAL A 139 3.55 9.46 -10.49
N ASP A 140 3.21 9.63 -11.78
CA ASP A 140 2.40 10.76 -12.26
C ASP A 140 1.00 10.78 -11.61
N LEU A 141 0.36 9.62 -11.53
CA LEU A 141 -0.96 9.49 -10.88
C LEU A 141 -0.90 9.78 -9.38
N GLU A 142 0.16 9.32 -8.70
CA GLU A 142 0.39 9.65 -7.29
C GLU A 142 0.65 11.14 -7.08
N ASP A 143 1.41 11.78 -7.96
CA ASP A 143 1.65 13.24 -7.89
C ASP A 143 0.33 14.02 -7.98
N LYS A 144 -0.55 13.65 -8.91
CA LYS A 144 -1.88 14.26 -9.06
C LYS A 144 -2.74 14.05 -7.82
N PHE A 145 -2.73 12.83 -7.27
CA PHE A 145 -3.46 12.51 -6.04
C PHE A 145 -2.95 13.30 -4.84
N ILE A 146 -1.63 13.41 -4.68
CA ILE A 146 -1.01 14.21 -3.61
C ILE A 146 -1.41 15.68 -3.76
N ASP A 147 -1.37 16.24 -4.98
CA ASP A 147 -1.80 17.62 -5.22
C ASP A 147 -3.26 17.82 -4.84
N LEU A 148 -4.15 16.92 -5.23
CA LEU A 148 -5.56 16.95 -4.86
C LEU A 148 -5.73 16.95 -3.33
N ALA A 149 -5.07 16.02 -2.63
CA ALA A 149 -5.17 15.90 -1.19
C ALA A 149 -4.71 17.18 -0.45
N PHE A 150 -3.61 17.80 -0.92
CA PHE A 150 -3.09 19.03 -0.32
C PHE A 150 -3.88 20.29 -0.73
N GLN A 151 -4.63 20.27 -1.83
CA GLN A 151 -5.62 21.30 -2.16
C GLN A 151 -6.82 21.27 -1.22
N MET A 152 -7.25 20.09 -0.80
CA MET A 152 -8.37 19.92 0.13
C MET A 152 -8.07 20.39 1.56
N GLY A 153 -6.79 20.44 1.95
CA GLY A 153 -6.38 20.92 3.27
C GLY A 153 -4.89 20.83 3.54
N LYS A 154 -4.44 21.59 4.52
CA LYS A 154 -3.05 21.54 4.98
C LYS A 154 -2.84 20.33 5.89
N VAL A 155 -1.76 19.60 5.66
CA VAL A 155 -1.31 18.52 6.52
C VAL A 155 -0.18 19.05 7.41
N GLU A 156 -0.40 19.05 8.73
CA GLU A 156 0.53 19.63 9.71
C GLU A 156 1.91 18.97 9.62
N GLY A 157 2.96 19.76 9.44
CA GLY A 157 4.36 19.28 9.43
C GLY A 157 4.73 18.40 8.24
N LEU A 158 3.92 18.39 7.17
CA LEU A 158 4.17 17.65 5.94
C LEU A 158 3.92 18.54 4.71
N ARG A 159 4.77 18.45 3.72
CA ARG A 159 4.64 19.19 2.44
C ARG A 159 4.40 18.21 1.30
N SER A 160 3.55 18.61 0.34
CA SER A 160 3.25 17.80 -0.85
C SER A 160 4.51 17.34 -1.57
N GLU A 161 5.50 18.23 -1.72
CA GLU A 161 6.75 17.92 -2.40
C GLU A 161 7.56 16.83 -1.68
N GLU A 162 7.56 16.79 -0.36
CA GLU A 162 8.22 15.73 0.41
C GLU A 162 7.57 14.37 0.19
N VAL A 163 6.24 14.34 0.11
CA VAL A 163 5.48 13.11 -0.19
C VAL A 163 5.78 12.65 -1.63
N LYS A 164 5.78 13.56 -2.61
CA LYS A 164 6.13 13.26 -4.01
C LYS A 164 7.55 12.70 -4.13
N GLN A 165 8.51 13.28 -3.43
CA GLN A 165 9.89 12.77 -3.42
C GLN A 165 9.96 11.40 -2.75
N TYR A 166 9.17 11.14 -1.72
CA TYR A 166 9.11 9.82 -1.10
C TYR A 166 8.52 8.77 -2.04
N ILE A 167 7.49 9.09 -2.81
CA ILE A 167 6.93 8.19 -3.82
C ILE A 167 7.98 7.83 -4.88
N ARG A 168 8.78 8.82 -5.36
CA ARG A 168 9.90 8.57 -6.28
C ARG A 168 10.99 7.69 -5.65
N TYR A 169 11.29 7.91 -4.37
CA TYR A 169 12.23 7.07 -3.62
C TYR A 169 11.76 5.62 -3.58
N ILE A 170 10.48 5.38 -3.26
CA ILE A 170 9.91 4.02 -3.25
C ILE A 170 9.92 3.43 -4.66
N ALA A 171 9.53 4.17 -5.69
CA ALA A 171 9.52 3.69 -7.07
C ALA A 171 10.90 3.18 -7.50
N ASP A 172 11.96 3.93 -7.21
CA ASP A 172 13.34 3.48 -7.46
C ASP A 172 13.69 2.21 -6.69
N ARG A 173 13.25 2.08 -5.44
CA ARG A 173 13.46 0.88 -4.62
C ARG A 173 12.76 -0.34 -5.21
N ARG A 174 11.52 -0.19 -5.70
CA ARG A 174 10.75 -1.26 -6.35
C ARG A 174 11.41 -1.70 -7.67
N LEU A 175 11.85 -0.75 -8.50
CA LEU A 175 12.61 -1.06 -9.72
C LEU A 175 13.89 -1.84 -9.41
N ILE A 176 14.68 -1.40 -8.41
CA ILE A 176 15.91 -2.07 -8.00
C ILE A 176 15.63 -3.49 -7.48
N SER A 177 14.58 -3.69 -6.69
CA SER A 177 14.22 -5.03 -6.18
C SER A 177 13.80 -6.01 -7.29
N MET A 178 13.30 -5.49 -8.42
CA MET A 178 13.02 -6.28 -9.62
C MET A 178 14.26 -6.54 -10.50
N GLY A 179 15.46 -6.03 -10.13
CA GLY A 179 16.68 -6.16 -10.89
C GLY A 179 16.86 -5.10 -11.99
N MET A 180 16.14 -3.99 -11.89
CA MET A 180 16.20 -2.85 -12.81
C MET A 180 16.97 -1.68 -12.19
N ARG A 181 17.25 -0.64 -12.98
CA ARG A 181 17.84 0.60 -12.47
C ARG A 181 16.75 1.56 -12.05
N GLY A 182 16.97 2.29 -10.96
CA GLY A 182 16.11 3.41 -10.59
C GLY A 182 16.23 4.55 -11.61
N ILE A 183 15.09 5.20 -11.93
CA ILE A 183 15.00 6.26 -12.93
C ILE A 183 14.75 7.64 -12.33
N PHE A 184 14.18 7.70 -11.14
CA PHE A 184 13.84 8.95 -10.44
C PHE A 184 15.02 9.56 -9.68
N LYS A 185 16.09 8.79 -9.46
CA LYS A 185 17.37 9.21 -8.87
C LYS A 185 17.29 9.74 -7.44
N VAL A 186 16.28 9.33 -6.68
CA VAL A 186 16.14 9.70 -5.27
C VAL A 186 16.89 8.69 -4.40
N LYS A 187 18.09 9.04 -3.96
CA LYS A 187 19.01 8.14 -3.25
C LYS A 187 18.74 8.03 -1.75
N LYS A 188 18.20 9.08 -1.15
CA LYS A 188 17.96 9.15 0.30
C LYS A 188 16.48 9.23 0.57
N ASN A 189 16.03 8.54 1.61
CA ASN A 189 14.66 8.67 2.11
C ASN A 189 14.39 10.11 2.54
N PRO A 190 13.45 10.84 1.90
CA PRO A 190 13.12 12.21 2.27
C PRO A 190 12.28 12.29 3.56
N LEU A 191 11.67 11.18 3.99
CA LEU A 191 10.81 11.09 5.16
C LEU A 191 11.26 9.95 6.09
N PRO A 192 12.44 10.05 6.74
CA PRO A 192 13.00 8.97 7.56
C PRO A 192 12.10 8.58 8.72
N TRP A 193 11.31 9.52 9.27
CA TRP A 193 10.35 9.26 10.35
C TRP A 193 9.30 8.19 9.98
N VAL A 194 9.00 7.98 8.68
CA VAL A 194 8.07 6.93 8.23
C VAL A 194 8.64 5.55 8.56
N GLU A 195 9.91 5.31 8.22
CA GLU A 195 10.60 4.05 8.55
C GLU A 195 10.73 3.88 10.07
N GLU A 196 11.03 4.96 10.80
CA GLU A 196 11.09 4.93 12.25
C GLU A 196 9.76 4.52 12.88
N MET A 197 8.64 5.04 12.37
CA MET A 197 7.30 4.67 12.87
C MET A 197 6.92 3.23 12.54
N ILE A 198 7.25 2.75 11.34
CA ILE A 198 6.93 1.38 10.90
C ILE A 198 7.77 0.35 11.65
N ASN A 199 9.05 0.65 11.86
CA ASN A 199 10.01 -0.26 12.49
C ASN A 199 10.14 -0.04 14.02
N ALA A 200 9.43 0.93 14.58
CA ALA A 200 9.44 1.14 16.03
C ALA A 200 8.97 -0.16 16.70
N PRO A 201 9.80 -0.75 17.60
CA PRO A 201 9.32 -1.86 18.40
C PRO A 201 8.08 -1.37 19.16
N THR A 202 6.94 -2.02 18.92
CA THR A 202 5.75 -1.81 19.74
C THR A 202 6.07 -2.31 21.14
N HIS A 203 6.64 -1.45 21.97
CA HIS A 203 6.69 -1.66 23.41
C HIS A 203 5.24 -1.55 23.91
N THR A 204 4.48 -2.63 23.72
CA THR A 204 3.18 -2.78 24.33
C THR A 204 3.41 -2.85 25.81
N ASN A 205 3.04 -1.78 26.53
CA ASN A 205 2.91 -1.87 27.95
C ASN A 205 1.83 -2.94 28.22
N PHE A 206 2.25 -4.07 28.81
CA PHE A 206 1.38 -5.21 29.10
C PHE A 206 0.11 -4.79 29.87
N PHE A 207 0.14 -3.69 30.58
CA PHE A 207 -0.99 -3.17 31.37
C PHE A 207 -1.90 -2.20 30.59
N GLU A 208 -1.46 -1.66 29.45
CA GLU A 208 -2.21 -0.67 28.66
C GLU A 208 -2.84 -1.25 27.39
N ASN A 209 -2.27 -2.29 26.84
CA ASN A 209 -2.86 -3.01 25.71
C ASN A 209 -3.48 -4.31 26.16
N ARG A 210 -4.79 -4.46 25.95
CA ARG A 210 -5.40 -5.81 25.96
C ARG A 210 -4.64 -6.64 24.94
N ALA A 211 -4.19 -7.84 25.32
CA ALA A 211 -3.60 -8.81 24.41
C ALA A 211 -4.61 -9.16 23.33
N THR A 212 -4.61 -8.41 22.22
CA THR A 212 -5.49 -8.61 21.07
C THR A 212 -5.18 -9.92 20.35
N ASP A 213 -3.95 -10.43 20.51
CA ASP A 213 -3.51 -11.72 19.94
C ASP A 213 -4.11 -12.94 20.65
N TYR A 214 -4.79 -12.74 21.77
CA TYR A 214 -5.52 -13.78 22.50
C TYR A 214 -7.00 -13.41 22.69
N ALA A 215 -7.68 -13.07 21.63
CA ALA A 215 -9.14 -13.03 21.63
C ALA A 215 -9.67 -14.48 21.71
N LYS A 216 -9.66 -15.07 22.89
CA LYS A 216 -10.38 -16.32 23.22
C LYS A 216 -11.91 -16.19 23.10
N GLY A 217 -12.40 -15.21 22.36
CA GLY A 217 -13.83 -14.90 22.26
C GLY A 217 -14.52 -15.41 21.00
N ALA A 218 -13.79 -15.96 20.03
CA ALA A 218 -14.37 -16.38 18.75
C ALA A 218 -14.91 -17.82 18.75
N LEU A 219 -14.57 -18.64 19.74
CA LEU A 219 -15.10 -19.99 19.89
C LEU A 219 -16.05 -20.02 21.10
N LYS A 220 -17.33 -19.79 20.86
CA LYS A 220 -18.41 -20.18 21.77
C LYS A 220 -18.81 -21.62 21.43
N GLY A 221 -18.67 -22.51 22.32
CA GLY A 221 -19.02 -23.93 22.19
C GLY A 221 -18.00 -24.85 22.90
N SER A 222 -18.41 -26.04 23.24
CA SER A 222 -17.52 -27.10 23.75
C SER A 222 -17.08 -28.01 22.59
N TRP A 223 -15.95 -28.68 22.72
CA TRP A 223 -15.50 -29.68 21.75
C TRP A 223 -16.55 -30.81 21.54
N ASP A 224 -17.40 -31.05 22.51
CA ASP A 224 -18.47 -32.04 22.45
C ASP A 224 -19.62 -31.66 21.52
N GLU A 225 -19.77 -30.33 21.24
CA GLU A 225 -20.78 -29.81 20.30
C GLU A 225 -20.31 -29.87 18.85
N VAL A 226 -19.00 -30.03 18.60
CA VAL A 226 -18.44 -30.12 17.25
C VAL A 226 -18.58 -31.50 16.64
N TRP A 227 -18.80 -32.55 17.46
CA TRP A 227 -18.83 -33.93 17.03
C TRP A 227 -20.20 -34.61 17.30
N ALA A 228 -21.19 -33.84 17.70
CA ALA A 228 -22.58 -34.28 17.78
C ALA A 228 -23.31 -33.89 16.49
#